data_b7ae1d116bc4da23189167fdc07b9bee
#
_entry.id   b7ae1d116bc4da23189167fdc07b9bee
#
_cell.length_a   1.000
_cell.length_b   1.000
_cell.length_c   1.000
_cell.angle_alpha   90.00
_cell.angle_beta   90.00
_cell.angle_gamma   90.00
#
_symmetry.space_group_name_H-M   'P 1'
#
loop_
_entity.id
_entity.type
_entity.pdbx_description
1 polymer ?
#
loop_
_entity_poly.entity_id
_entity_poly.type
_entity_poly.pdbx_seq_one_letter_code
_entity_poly.pdbx_strand_id
1 'polypeptide(L)'
;MRSPVSIGLLLLSGVSALACERAEVASGATVPAVSQAASDPVFDAQAAHELLRFVNQARAQAGQEALVLDETLSRAAEAHGREMLERGQLSHQFPGEPELFVRLGQRGTHFNRAGENVAFDYSVQHVHQALMASADHRKNLLDPSFNAVGIAVVWVRCQMYVVQDFAHQLPTYEAGQAEDLIAEKVATLRTQTRLPRLNRLKNPNLSGACSSGKAKPNRAALSSARYVLSYSNAEPQALPPIAGNVIGNGQMKDFSVGACYARTEKNPNGAYFVTMMFY
;
A
#
# COMPACT_ATOMS: atom_id res chain seq x y z
N MET A 1 -57.19 38.07 28.56
CA MET A 1 -56.44 37.04 29.30
C MET A 1 -55.22 36.68 28.44
N ARG A 2 -54.04 37.05 28.92
CA ARG A 2 -52.78 36.90 28.19
C ARG A 2 -52.09 35.61 28.67
N SER A 3 -51.78 34.68 27.81
CA SER A 3 -50.92 33.52 28.10
C SER A 3 -49.47 33.83 27.78
N PRO A 4 -48.51 33.37 28.58
CA PRO A 4 -47.10 33.66 28.38
C PRO A 4 -46.46 32.67 27.36
N VAL A 5 -45.65 33.23 26.49
CA VAL A 5 -44.77 32.49 25.56
C VAL A 5 -43.53 32.09 26.31
N SER A 6 -43.28 30.77 26.42
CA SER A 6 -42.03 30.23 26.94
C SER A 6 -40.95 30.28 25.86
N ILE A 7 -39.90 31.05 26.10
CA ILE A 7 -38.69 31.10 25.27
C ILE A 7 -37.81 29.95 25.70
N GLY A 8 -37.70 28.94 24.85
CA GLY A 8 -36.71 27.84 24.99
C GLY A 8 -35.31 28.34 24.60
N LEU A 9 -34.42 28.31 25.58
CA LEU A 9 -33.00 28.65 25.42
C LEU A 9 -32.30 27.49 24.69
N LEU A 10 -32.01 27.66 23.40
CA LEU A 10 -31.14 26.76 22.66
C LEU A 10 -29.69 27.02 23.07
N LEU A 11 -29.11 26.10 23.82
CA LEU A 11 -27.68 26.05 24.06
C LEU A 11 -26.97 25.61 22.76
N LEU A 12 -26.47 26.57 22.01
CA LEU A 12 -25.48 26.32 20.98
C LEU A 12 -24.18 25.93 21.69
N SER A 13 -23.85 24.64 21.66
CA SER A 13 -22.50 24.16 21.96
C SER A 13 -21.57 24.65 20.84
N GLY A 14 -20.92 25.77 21.09
CA GLY A 14 -19.88 26.33 20.25
C GLY A 14 -18.68 25.39 20.23
N VAL A 15 -18.46 24.74 19.09
CA VAL A 15 -17.15 24.17 18.74
C VAL A 15 -16.22 25.37 18.59
N SER A 16 -15.35 25.59 19.58
CA SER A 16 -14.28 26.60 19.49
C SER A 16 -13.36 26.23 18.34
N ALA A 17 -13.52 26.87 17.21
CA ALA A 17 -12.43 27.01 16.26
C ALA A 17 -11.36 27.83 16.99
N LEU A 18 -10.27 27.16 17.44
CA LEU A 18 -9.07 27.84 17.90
C LEU A 18 -8.58 28.70 16.71
N ALA A 19 -8.86 29.98 16.78
CA ALA A 19 -8.29 30.97 15.89
C ALA A 19 -6.76 30.91 16.07
N CYS A 20 -6.04 30.63 14.98
CA CYS A 20 -4.60 30.83 14.92
C CYS A 20 -4.33 32.34 14.99
N GLU A 21 -4.25 32.88 16.20
CA GLU A 21 -3.86 34.25 16.41
C GLU A 21 -2.36 34.41 16.09
N ARG A 22 -2.08 35.29 15.15
CA ARG A 22 -0.72 35.79 14.89
C ARG A 22 -0.22 36.42 16.20
N ALA A 23 0.66 35.72 16.91
CA ALA A 23 1.41 36.31 17.99
C ALA A 23 2.40 37.32 17.36
N GLU A 24 2.05 38.61 17.40
CA GLU A 24 3.00 39.67 17.21
C GLU A 24 4.07 39.59 18.28
N VAL A 25 5.34 39.51 17.84
CA VAL A 25 6.49 39.43 18.71
C VAL A 25 6.62 40.78 19.43
N ALA A 26 6.12 40.84 20.68
CA ALA A 26 6.50 41.90 21.60
C ALA A 26 7.90 41.56 22.12
N SER A 27 8.84 42.44 21.81
CA SER A 27 10.22 42.41 22.24
C SER A 27 10.32 42.48 23.77
N GLY A 28 11.08 41.55 24.37
CA GLY A 28 11.71 41.68 25.66
C GLY A 28 11.01 41.08 26.86
N ALA A 29 10.97 39.74 26.97
CA ALA A 29 10.95 39.04 28.25
C ALA A 29 11.67 37.71 28.12
N THR A 30 12.72 37.49 28.91
CA THR A 30 13.38 36.19 29.07
C THR A 30 12.39 35.22 29.72
N VAL A 31 11.82 34.31 28.94
CA VAL A 31 11.02 33.20 29.46
C VAL A 31 11.99 32.08 29.83
N PRO A 32 11.90 31.50 31.07
CA PRO A 32 12.73 30.35 31.41
C PRO A 32 12.41 29.19 30.44
N ALA A 33 13.46 28.54 29.95
CA ALA A 33 13.35 27.37 29.12
C ALA A 33 12.67 26.25 29.92
N VAL A 34 11.35 26.10 29.77
CA VAL A 34 10.66 24.89 30.16
C VAL A 34 11.06 23.84 29.12
N SER A 35 11.89 22.88 29.55
CA SER A 35 12.15 21.66 28.84
C SER A 35 10.81 20.92 28.66
N GLN A 36 10.07 21.21 27.60
CA GLN A 36 8.98 20.37 27.15
C GLN A 36 9.63 19.09 26.63
N ALA A 37 9.52 18.01 27.38
CA ALA A 37 9.64 16.67 26.81
C ALA A 37 8.68 16.65 25.61
N ALA A 38 9.23 16.52 24.41
CA ALA A 38 8.45 16.53 23.19
C ALA A 38 7.47 15.33 23.28
N SER A 39 6.19 15.62 23.54
CA SER A 39 5.14 14.61 23.44
C SER A 39 5.14 14.11 22.00
N ASP A 40 4.96 12.79 21.82
CA ASP A 40 4.80 12.21 20.50
C ASP A 40 3.78 13.00 19.65
N PRO A 41 4.07 13.27 18.38
CA PRO A 41 3.15 14.01 17.53
C PRO A 41 1.82 13.28 17.42
N VAL A 42 0.72 13.99 17.62
CA VAL A 42 -0.63 13.45 17.48
C VAL A 42 -1.08 13.61 16.04
N PHE A 43 -1.40 12.49 15.40
CA PHE A 43 -1.96 12.47 14.05
C PHE A 43 -3.47 12.69 14.09
N ASP A 44 -3.94 13.51 13.16
CA ASP A 44 -5.35 13.87 13.05
C ASP A 44 -6.09 12.89 12.11
N ALA A 45 -6.69 11.87 12.72
CA ALA A 45 -7.48 10.87 12.01
C ALA A 45 -8.72 11.48 11.33
N GLN A 46 -9.33 12.52 11.89
CA GLN A 46 -10.50 13.18 11.30
C GLN A 46 -10.11 13.90 10.01
N ALA A 47 -9.00 14.63 10.03
CA ALA A 47 -8.46 15.28 8.84
C ALA A 47 -8.06 14.26 7.76
N ALA A 48 -7.50 13.10 8.15
CA ALA A 48 -7.19 12.01 7.22
C ALA A 48 -8.45 11.46 6.53
N HIS A 49 -9.53 11.22 7.29
CA HIS A 49 -10.83 10.81 6.71
C HIS A 49 -11.44 11.88 5.82
N GLU A 50 -11.29 13.16 6.15
CA GLU A 50 -11.77 14.24 5.29
C GLU A 50 -11.00 14.31 3.97
N LEU A 51 -9.68 14.16 3.99
CA LEU A 51 -8.85 14.06 2.79
C LEU A 51 -9.27 12.86 1.92
N LEU A 52 -9.49 11.68 2.52
CA LEU A 52 -10.00 10.52 1.80
C LEU A 52 -11.32 10.81 1.10
N ARG A 53 -12.24 11.48 1.78
CA ARG A 53 -13.53 11.87 1.21
C ARG A 53 -13.36 12.77 -0.02
N PHE A 54 -12.48 13.78 0.05
CA PHE A 54 -12.18 14.64 -1.09
C PHE A 54 -11.54 13.88 -2.25
N VAL A 55 -10.57 13.02 -1.97
CA VAL A 55 -9.93 12.17 -2.98
C VAL A 55 -10.98 11.29 -3.67
N ASN A 56 -11.82 10.60 -2.90
CA ASN A 56 -12.82 9.70 -3.47
C ASN A 56 -13.92 10.45 -4.24
N GLN A 57 -14.26 11.68 -3.84
CA GLN A 57 -15.14 12.53 -4.62
C GLN A 57 -14.51 12.91 -5.99
N ALA A 58 -13.23 13.28 -6.01
CA ALA A 58 -12.51 13.58 -7.25
C ALA A 58 -12.38 12.35 -8.15
N ARG A 59 -12.09 11.17 -7.56
CA ARG A 59 -12.04 9.90 -8.27
C ARG A 59 -13.38 9.54 -8.91
N ALA A 60 -14.48 9.68 -8.17
CA ALA A 60 -15.83 9.44 -8.70
C ALA A 60 -16.14 10.37 -9.89
N GLN A 61 -15.77 11.65 -9.80
CA GLN A 61 -15.92 12.61 -10.91
C GLN A 61 -15.09 12.24 -12.15
N ALA A 62 -13.95 11.56 -11.94
CA ALA A 62 -13.08 11.03 -13.00
C ALA A 62 -13.46 9.61 -13.46
N GLY A 63 -14.56 9.03 -12.94
CA GLY A 63 -14.97 7.66 -13.28
C GLY A 63 -14.09 6.56 -12.70
N GLN A 64 -13.33 6.87 -11.63
CA GLN A 64 -12.44 5.91 -10.98
C GLN A 64 -13.10 5.31 -9.73
N GLU A 65 -12.70 4.09 -9.39
CA GLU A 65 -13.10 3.41 -8.16
C GLU A 65 -12.58 4.13 -6.92
N ALA A 66 -13.34 4.09 -5.81
CA ALA A 66 -12.92 4.69 -4.56
C ALA A 66 -11.73 3.96 -3.95
N LEU A 67 -10.81 4.71 -3.32
CA LEU A 67 -9.75 4.15 -2.50
C LEU A 67 -10.28 3.78 -1.12
N VAL A 68 -9.75 2.68 -0.58
CA VAL A 68 -9.98 2.26 0.81
C VAL A 68 -8.84 2.82 1.68
N LEU A 69 -9.20 3.41 2.83
CA LEU A 69 -8.20 3.80 3.82
C LEU A 69 -7.63 2.53 4.47
N ASP A 70 -6.33 2.33 4.34
CA ASP A 70 -5.62 1.20 4.92
C ASP A 70 -4.79 1.64 6.13
N GLU A 71 -5.01 0.99 7.26
CA GLU A 71 -4.33 1.31 8.51
C GLU A 71 -2.82 1.03 8.45
N THR A 72 -2.42 -0.01 7.71
CA THR A 72 -1.01 -0.39 7.58
C THR A 72 -0.25 0.64 6.75
N LEU A 73 -0.85 1.12 5.67
CA LEU A 73 -0.33 2.24 4.88
C LEU A 73 -0.33 3.54 5.68
N SER A 74 -1.38 3.79 6.48
CA SER A 74 -1.43 4.99 7.34
C SER A 74 -0.30 5.01 8.37
N ARG A 75 0.04 3.86 8.97
CA ARG A 75 1.21 3.75 9.86
C ARG A 75 2.55 4.00 9.14
N ALA A 76 2.66 3.68 7.85
CA ALA A 76 3.84 4.03 7.06
C ALA A 76 3.89 5.54 6.80
N ALA A 77 2.78 6.13 6.38
CA ALA A 77 2.61 7.56 6.18
C ALA A 77 2.90 8.37 7.47
N GLU A 78 2.43 7.89 8.63
CA GLU A 78 2.72 8.50 9.93
C GLU A 78 4.22 8.48 10.26
N ALA A 79 4.90 7.37 9.99
CA ALA A 79 6.34 7.28 10.25
C ALA A 79 7.11 8.30 9.40
N HIS A 80 6.76 8.45 8.12
CA HIS A 80 7.34 9.45 7.25
C HIS A 80 6.96 10.88 7.66
N GLY A 81 5.70 11.11 8.07
CA GLY A 81 5.23 12.38 8.61
C GLY A 81 6.02 12.82 9.86
N ARG A 82 6.42 11.89 10.75
CA ARG A 82 7.31 12.17 11.87
C ARG A 82 8.69 12.65 11.41
N GLU A 83 9.28 11.98 10.44
CA GLU A 83 10.57 12.40 9.85
C GLU A 83 10.49 13.81 9.26
N MET A 84 9.43 14.13 8.52
CA MET A 84 9.21 15.48 8.01
C MET A 84 9.09 16.52 9.13
N LEU A 85 8.36 16.18 10.19
CA LEU A 85 8.16 17.05 11.34
C LEU A 85 9.47 17.29 12.08
N GLU A 86 10.23 16.25 12.39
CA GLU A 86 11.50 16.33 13.11
C GLU A 86 12.55 17.16 12.37
N ARG A 87 12.55 17.05 11.05
CA ARG A 87 13.47 17.79 10.17
C ARG A 87 12.95 19.18 9.79
N GLY A 88 11.68 19.47 10.02
CA GLY A 88 11.04 20.72 9.59
C GLY A 88 11.05 20.90 8.08
N GLN A 89 11.01 19.81 7.31
CA GLN A 89 11.19 19.80 5.85
C GLN A 89 10.18 18.90 5.17
N LEU A 90 9.60 19.36 4.05
CA LEU A 90 8.79 18.56 3.14
C LEU A 90 9.70 17.80 2.17
N SER A 91 9.61 16.49 2.13
CA SER A 91 10.41 15.64 1.24
C SER A 91 9.75 14.28 1.04
N HIS A 92 9.95 13.65 -0.11
CA HIS A 92 9.56 12.26 -0.36
C HIS A 92 10.55 11.24 0.22
N GLN A 93 11.78 11.67 0.47
CA GLN A 93 12.85 10.78 0.90
C GLN A 93 13.90 11.56 1.71
N PHE A 94 14.29 11.02 2.86
CA PHE A 94 15.39 11.57 3.65
C PHE A 94 16.62 10.66 3.60
N PRO A 95 17.83 11.22 3.78
CA PRO A 95 19.03 10.40 3.91
C PRO A 95 18.92 9.40 5.08
N GLY A 96 19.14 8.12 4.79
CA GLY A 96 19.02 7.01 5.76
C GLY A 96 17.63 6.45 5.96
N GLU A 97 16.60 7.09 5.44
CA GLU A 97 15.24 6.54 5.42
C GLU A 97 15.12 5.48 4.31
N PRO A 98 14.41 4.36 4.55
CA PRO A 98 14.12 3.40 3.49
C PRO A 98 13.25 4.01 2.39
N GLU A 99 13.45 3.61 1.14
CA GLU A 99 12.61 4.01 0.02
C GLU A 99 11.13 3.61 0.23
N LEU A 100 10.20 4.30 -0.44
CA LEU A 100 8.75 4.12 -0.31
C LEU A 100 8.33 2.65 -0.32
N PHE A 101 8.76 1.86 -1.31
CA PHE A 101 8.43 0.43 -1.41
C PHE A 101 8.88 -0.37 -0.19
N VAL A 102 10.04 -0.02 0.36
CA VAL A 102 10.58 -0.67 1.57
C VAL A 102 9.79 -0.23 2.80
N ARG A 103 9.47 1.06 2.94
CA ARG A 103 8.67 1.60 4.06
C ARG A 103 7.32 0.91 4.16
N LEU A 104 6.58 0.84 3.03
CA LEU A 104 5.26 0.21 2.98
C LEU A 104 5.35 -1.30 3.22
N GLY A 105 6.32 -1.96 2.61
CA GLY A 105 6.54 -3.39 2.75
C GLY A 105 6.91 -3.82 4.17
N GLN A 106 7.75 -3.06 4.86
CA GLN A 106 8.15 -3.30 6.26
C GLN A 106 6.96 -3.20 7.23
N ARG A 107 5.91 -2.44 6.89
CA ARG A 107 4.68 -2.36 7.68
C ARG A 107 3.73 -3.53 7.44
N GLY A 108 4.02 -4.41 6.50
CA GLY A 108 3.24 -5.63 6.26
C GLY A 108 2.26 -5.55 5.09
N THR A 109 2.24 -4.48 4.32
CA THR A 109 1.39 -4.38 3.13
C THR A 109 1.91 -5.29 2.01
N HIS A 110 1.00 -6.04 1.36
CA HIS A 110 1.28 -6.81 0.14
C HIS A 110 0.74 -6.03 -1.05
N PHE A 111 1.62 -5.63 -1.96
CA PHE A 111 1.28 -4.77 -3.10
C PHE A 111 2.27 -4.94 -4.24
N ASN A 112 1.87 -4.55 -5.46
CA ASN A 112 2.74 -4.54 -6.64
C ASN A 112 3.00 -3.13 -7.19
N ARG A 113 2.30 -2.11 -6.70
CA ARG A 113 2.45 -0.72 -7.11
C ARG A 113 2.26 0.22 -5.91
N ALA A 114 3.05 1.28 -5.86
CA ALA A 114 2.93 2.33 -4.85
C ALA A 114 3.20 3.72 -5.44
N GLY A 115 2.69 4.73 -4.76
CA GLY A 115 2.94 6.15 -5.02
C GLY A 115 2.77 6.96 -3.75
N GLU A 116 3.32 8.17 -3.72
CA GLU A 116 3.24 9.04 -2.55
C GLU A 116 2.94 10.46 -2.97
N ASN A 117 2.11 11.13 -2.19
CA ASN A 117 1.98 12.59 -2.19
C ASN A 117 2.36 13.13 -0.82
N VAL A 118 3.11 14.20 -0.78
CA VAL A 118 3.39 14.98 0.43
C VAL A 118 2.95 16.42 0.24
N ALA A 119 2.41 17.02 1.29
CA ALA A 119 1.94 18.40 1.25
C ALA A 119 2.14 19.10 2.60
N PHE A 120 2.17 20.43 2.57
CA PHE A 120 2.24 21.29 3.73
C PHE A 120 1.31 22.49 3.51
N ASP A 121 0.31 22.68 4.35
CA ASP A 121 -0.69 23.74 4.19
C ASP A 121 -1.41 24.03 5.53
N TYR A 122 -2.39 24.92 5.49
CA TYR A 122 -3.16 25.42 6.64
C TYR A 122 -4.56 24.77 6.76
N SER A 123 -5.05 24.09 5.73
CA SER A 123 -6.36 23.42 5.76
C SER A 123 -6.42 22.21 4.85
N VAL A 124 -7.22 21.22 5.27
CA VAL A 124 -7.48 19.97 4.53
C VAL A 124 -7.98 20.25 3.11
N GLN A 125 -8.91 21.21 2.97
CA GLN A 125 -9.45 21.59 1.67
C GLN A 125 -8.38 22.20 0.75
N HIS A 126 -7.53 23.08 1.26
CA HIS A 126 -6.42 23.68 0.51
C HIS A 126 -5.41 22.62 0.06
N VAL A 127 -5.02 21.70 0.95
CA VAL A 127 -4.16 20.56 0.58
C VAL A 127 -4.73 19.83 -0.62
N HIS A 128 -6.01 19.42 -0.54
CA HIS A 128 -6.63 18.69 -1.63
C HIS A 128 -6.63 19.49 -2.94
N GLN A 129 -6.98 20.78 -2.89
CA GLN A 129 -6.97 21.67 -4.07
C GLN A 129 -5.56 21.81 -4.68
N ALA A 130 -4.53 22.01 -3.84
CA ALA A 130 -3.15 22.11 -4.26
C ALA A 130 -2.64 20.83 -4.92
N LEU A 131 -2.93 19.67 -4.31
CA LEU A 131 -2.58 18.36 -4.87
C LEU A 131 -3.29 18.11 -6.21
N MET A 132 -4.56 18.48 -6.33
CA MET A 132 -5.31 18.37 -7.59
C MET A 132 -4.83 19.36 -8.66
N ALA A 133 -4.30 20.51 -8.28
CA ALA A 133 -3.73 21.48 -9.22
C ALA A 133 -2.37 21.05 -9.78
N SER A 134 -1.60 20.28 -9.02
CA SER A 134 -0.31 19.71 -9.45
C SER A 134 -0.50 18.47 -10.33
N ALA A 135 0.11 18.46 -11.51
CA ALA A 135 -0.03 17.34 -12.45
C ALA A 135 0.46 16.00 -11.88
N ASP A 136 1.61 16.02 -11.18
CA ASP A 136 2.22 14.80 -10.63
C ASP A 136 1.42 14.25 -9.42
N HIS A 137 1.00 15.13 -8.50
CA HIS A 137 0.18 14.72 -7.37
C HIS A 137 -1.21 14.25 -7.82
N ARG A 138 -1.85 14.96 -8.74
CA ARG A 138 -3.14 14.57 -9.32
C ARG A 138 -3.07 13.21 -10.01
N LYS A 139 -1.95 12.88 -10.66
CA LYS A 139 -1.73 11.57 -11.26
C LYS A 139 -1.85 10.46 -10.22
N ASN A 140 -1.26 10.62 -9.04
CA ASN A 140 -1.39 9.64 -7.95
C ASN A 140 -2.84 9.58 -7.42
N LEU A 141 -3.49 10.73 -7.21
CA LEU A 141 -4.87 10.79 -6.71
C LEU A 141 -5.86 10.07 -7.62
N LEU A 142 -5.68 10.16 -8.94
CA LEU A 142 -6.61 9.64 -9.94
C LEU A 142 -6.12 8.36 -10.65
N ASP A 143 -4.99 7.78 -10.25
CA ASP A 143 -4.49 6.56 -10.86
C ASP A 143 -5.47 5.38 -10.64
N PRO A 144 -6.03 4.81 -11.74
CA PRO A 144 -6.99 3.71 -11.64
C PRO A 144 -6.39 2.42 -11.07
N SER A 145 -5.07 2.30 -11.08
CA SER A 145 -4.40 1.09 -10.57
C SER A 145 -4.29 1.05 -9.05
N PHE A 146 -4.47 2.16 -8.33
CA PHE A 146 -4.50 2.17 -6.87
C PHE A 146 -5.89 1.80 -6.35
N ASN A 147 -5.94 0.96 -5.31
CA ASN A 147 -7.15 0.55 -4.61
C ASN A 147 -7.14 0.88 -3.12
N ALA A 148 -5.99 1.28 -2.57
CA ALA A 148 -5.84 1.64 -1.17
C ALA A 148 -4.95 2.87 -1.00
N VAL A 149 -5.14 3.57 0.12
CA VAL A 149 -4.33 4.72 0.54
C VAL A 149 -4.17 4.74 2.05
N GLY A 150 -2.96 5.04 2.52
CA GLY A 150 -2.69 5.47 3.88
C GLY A 150 -2.59 6.99 3.93
N ILE A 151 -3.18 7.62 4.92
CA ILE A 151 -3.13 9.08 5.07
C ILE A 151 -2.68 9.43 6.48
N ALA A 152 -1.64 10.25 6.58
CA ALA A 152 -1.20 10.86 7.81
C ALA A 152 -1.34 12.38 7.74
N VAL A 153 -1.90 12.97 8.77
CA VAL A 153 -1.99 14.43 8.96
C VAL A 153 -1.46 14.76 10.33
N VAL A 154 -0.45 15.60 10.42
CA VAL A 154 0.12 16.06 11.69
C VAL A 154 0.20 17.58 11.72
N TRP A 155 -0.36 18.19 12.76
CA TRP A 155 -0.38 19.63 12.93
C TRP A 155 0.86 20.14 13.66
N VAL A 156 1.42 21.21 13.14
CA VAL A 156 2.49 21.97 13.76
C VAL A 156 2.08 23.43 13.83
N ARG A 157 1.75 23.89 15.04
CA ARG A 157 1.13 25.22 15.21
C ARG A 157 -0.17 25.28 14.37
N CYS A 158 -0.19 26.16 13.34
CA CYS A 158 -1.37 26.34 12.48
C CYS A 158 -1.19 25.74 11.10
N GLN A 159 -0.19 24.93 10.89
CA GLN A 159 0.13 24.27 9.62
C GLN A 159 0.13 22.76 9.82
N MET A 160 -0.14 22.03 8.77
CA MET A 160 -0.10 20.57 8.80
C MET A 160 0.83 20.01 7.73
N TYR A 161 1.57 18.99 8.09
CA TYR A 161 2.19 18.06 7.15
C TYR A 161 1.20 16.95 6.81
N VAL A 162 1.14 16.61 5.54
CA VAL A 162 0.27 15.55 5.02
C VAL A 162 1.10 14.58 4.22
N VAL A 163 0.89 13.29 4.45
CA VAL A 163 1.42 12.19 3.64
C VAL A 163 0.25 11.35 3.16
N GLN A 164 0.24 11.01 1.88
CA GLN A 164 -0.71 10.06 1.26
C GLN A 164 0.11 8.96 0.57
N ASP A 165 0.12 7.78 1.14
CA ASP A 165 0.77 6.58 0.61
C ASP A 165 -0.25 5.73 -0.15
N PHE A 166 -0.17 5.71 -1.47
CA PHE A 166 -1.05 4.92 -2.34
C PHE A 166 -0.46 3.54 -2.62
N ALA A 167 -1.33 2.55 -2.73
CA ALA A 167 -0.92 1.22 -3.14
C ALA A 167 -1.98 0.52 -4.01
N HIS A 168 -1.51 -0.35 -4.92
CA HIS A 168 -2.31 -1.44 -5.43
C HIS A 168 -2.09 -2.65 -4.53
N GLN A 169 -2.93 -2.77 -3.51
CA GLN A 169 -2.89 -3.89 -2.58
C GLN A 169 -3.37 -5.17 -3.25
N LEU A 170 -2.68 -6.26 -2.92
CA LEU A 170 -2.95 -7.59 -3.42
C LEU A 170 -3.38 -8.51 -2.28
N PRO A 171 -4.27 -9.46 -2.54
CA PRO A 171 -4.57 -10.50 -1.57
C PRO A 171 -3.35 -11.39 -1.32
N THR A 172 -3.25 -11.92 -0.12
CA THR A 172 -2.28 -12.96 0.22
C THR A 172 -3.00 -14.30 0.25
N TYR A 173 -2.47 -15.26 -0.49
CA TYR A 173 -3.02 -16.61 -0.63
C TYR A 173 -2.18 -17.62 0.14
N GLU A 174 -2.80 -18.61 0.73
CA GLU A 174 -2.15 -19.80 1.22
C GLU A 174 -1.50 -20.59 0.07
N ALA A 175 -0.48 -21.40 0.38
CA ALA A 175 0.29 -22.13 -0.63
C ALA A 175 -0.59 -22.92 -1.62
N GLY A 176 -1.59 -23.64 -1.14
CA GLY A 176 -2.50 -24.41 -1.99
C GLY A 176 -3.33 -23.53 -2.92
N GLN A 177 -3.85 -22.41 -2.43
CA GLN A 177 -4.61 -21.45 -3.23
C GLN A 177 -3.73 -20.80 -4.32
N ALA A 178 -2.49 -20.44 -3.98
CA ALA A 178 -1.53 -19.90 -4.94
C ALA A 178 -1.21 -20.92 -6.04
N GLU A 179 -1.01 -22.20 -5.66
CA GLU A 179 -0.79 -23.29 -6.60
C GLU A 179 -1.99 -23.52 -7.52
N ASP A 180 -3.23 -23.38 -7.01
CA ASP A 180 -4.46 -23.51 -7.80
C ASP A 180 -4.57 -22.37 -8.83
N LEU A 181 -4.29 -21.12 -8.44
CA LEU A 181 -4.25 -19.98 -9.37
C LEU A 181 -3.23 -20.17 -10.49
N ILE A 182 -2.06 -20.72 -10.16
CA ILE A 182 -1.04 -21.05 -11.16
C ILE A 182 -1.54 -22.16 -12.11
N ALA A 183 -2.17 -23.21 -11.56
CA ALA A 183 -2.70 -24.32 -12.36
C ALA A 183 -3.80 -23.86 -13.32
N GLU A 184 -4.69 -22.97 -12.88
CA GLU A 184 -5.71 -22.36 -13.75
C GLU A 184 -5.07 -21.53 -14.88
N LYS A 185 -4.02 -20.77 -14.57
CA LYS A 185 -3.28 -20.00 -15.59
C LYS A 185 -2.61 -20.93 -16.60
N VAL A 186 -2.00 -22.03 -16.16
CA VAL A 186 -1.44 -23.07 -17.04
C VAL A 186 -2.53 -23.66 -17.95
N ALA A 187 -3.69 -24.03 -17.40
CA ALA A 187 -4.80 -24.56 -18.17
C ALA A 187 -5.32 -23.56 -19.23
N THR A 188 -5.40 -22.28 -18.89
CA THR A 188 -5.79 -21.20 -19.79
C THR A 188 -4.82 -21.09 -20.96
N LEU A 189 -3.52 -21.07 -20.68
CA LEU A 189 -2.47 -21.00 -21.74
C LEU A 189 -2.51 -22.23 -22.66
N ARG A 190 -2.75 -23.43 -22.12
CA ARG A 190 -2.92 -24.65 -22.94
C ARG A 190 -4.12 -24.56 -23.86
N THR A 191 -5.24 -24.04 -23.37
CA THR A 191 -6.44 -23.83 -24.20
C THR A 191 -6.17 -22.81 -25.32
N GLN A 192 -5.47 -21.73 -25.04
CA GLN A 192 -5.09 -20.72 -26.05
C GLN A 192 -4.21 -21.30 -27.16
N THR A 193 -3.34 -22.26 -26.83
CA THR A 193 -2.47 -22.96 -27.79
C THR A 193 -3.15 -24.17 -28.43
N ARG A 194 -4.44 -24.43 -28.16
CA ARG A 194 -5.22 -25.59 -28.66
C ARG A 194 -4.57 -26.95 -28.31
N LEU A 195 -3.87 -27.01 -27.19
CA LEU A 195 -3.26 -28.24 -26.68
C LEU A 195 -4.11 -28.84 -25.55
N PRO A 196 -4.05 -30.17 -25.36
CA PRO A 196 -4.69 -30.80 -24.21
C PRO A 196 -4.19 -30.23 -22.90
N ARG A 197 -5.03 -30.22 -21.86
CA ARG A 197 -4.61 -29.81 -20.50
C ARG A 197 -3.46 -30.68 -20.02
N LEU A 198 -2.55 -30.09 -19.24
CA LEU A 198 -1.54 -30.86 -18.50
C LEU A 198 -2.19 -31.47 -17.26
N ASN A 199 -1.80 -32.71 -16.91
CA ASN A 199 -2.20 -33.29 -15.64
C ASN A 199 -1.35 -32.66 -14.52
N ARG A 200 -2.02 -32.22 -13.45
CA ARG A 200 -1.30 -31.71 -12.27
C ARG A 200 -0.93 -32.87 -11.35
N LEU A 201 0.35 -33.11 -11.18
CA LEU A 201 0.88 -34.11 -10.26
C LEU A 201 1.13 -33.48 -8.88
N LYS A 202 0.79 -34.19 -7.82
CA LYS A 202 1.16 -33.79 -6.46
C LYS A 202 2.65 -34.09 -6.24
N ASN A 203 3.41 -33.07 -5.81
CA ASN A 203 4.82 -33.25 -5.46
C ASN A 203 5.09 -32.61 -4.10
N PRO A 204 5.07 -33.38 -3.00
CA PRO A 204 5.26 -32.88 -1.64
C PRO A 204 6.63 -32.22 -1.43
N ASN A 205 7.62 -32.54 -2.27
CA ASN A 205 8.95 -31.93 -2.19
C ASN A 205 9.01 -30.50 -2.73
N LEU A 206 7.92 -29.99 -3.37
CA LEU A 206 7.79 -28.61 -3.82
C LEU A 206 7.07 -27.72 -2.81
N SER A 207 6.13 -28.28 -2.04
CA SER A 207 5.27 -27.54 -1.11
C SER A 207 5.99 -27.09 0.18
N GLY A 208 7.14 -27.65 0.50
CA GLY A 208 7.89 -27.37 1.75
C GLY A 208 9.07 -26.41 1.59
N ALA A 209 9.31 -25.87 0.41
CA ALA A 209 10.58 -25.23 0.07
C ALA A 209 10.74 -23.77 0.53
N CYS A 210 9.81 -23.25 1.33
CA CYS A 210 9.74 -21.82 1.66
C CYS A 210 10.38 -21.36 2.97
N SER A 211 11.08 -22.20 3.67
CA SER A 211 11.73 -21.80 4.94
C SER A 211 12.86 -20.76 4.78
N SER A 212 13.24 -20.41 3.55
CA SER A 212 14.36 -19.48 3.30
C SER A 212 14.13 -18.49 2.14
N GLY A 213 12.88 -18.24 1.70
CA GLY A 213 12.62 -17.37 0.56
C GLY A 213 13.21 -17.87 -0.78
N LYS A 214 13.49 -19.16 -0.87
CA LYS A 214 13.99 -19.84 -2.08
C LYS A 214 13.26 -21.16 -2.23
N ALA A 215 12.38 -21.26 -3.22
CA ALA A 215 11.86 -22.55 -3.66
C ALA A 215 13.01 -23.35 -4.28
N LYS A 216 13.70 -24.16 -3.46
CA LYS A 216 14.73 -25.08 -3.97
C LYS A 216 14.17 -26.51 -3.93
N PRO A 217 13.78 -27.06 -5.08
CA PRO A 217 13.45 -28.48 -5.15
C PRO A 217 14.68 -29.31 -4.76
N ASN A 218 14.46 -30.42 -4.08
CA ASN A 218 15.56 -31.31 -3.79
C ASN A 218 16.12 -31.94 -5.09
N ARG A 219 17.38 -32.37 -5.07
CA ARG A 219 18.07 -32.93 -6.25
C ARG A 219 17.36 -34.15 -6.86
N ALA A 220 16.68 -34.97 -6.06
CA ALA A 220 15.96 -36.15 -6.53
C ALA A 220 14.68 -35.75 -7.31
N ALA A 221 13.97 -34.67 -6.90
CA ALA A 221 12.82 -34.15 -7.64
C ALA A 221 13.24 -33.62 -9.02
N LEU A 222 14.42 -33.01 -9.14
CA LEU A 222 14.94 -32.45 -10.39
C LEU A 222 15.25 -33.49 -11.47
N SER A 223 15.57 -34.72 -11.09
CA SER A 223 16.06 -35.75 -12.02
C SER A 223 14.98 -36.29 -12.97
N SER A 224 13.71 -36.16 -12.65
CA SER A 224 12.60 -36.68 -13.46
C SER A 224 11.94 -35.62 -14.36
N ALA A 225 12.20 -34.33 -14.13
CA ALA A 225 11.60 -33.27 -14.91
C ALA A 225 12.37 -32.95 -16.18
N ARG A 226 11.67 -32.71 -17.29
CA ARG A 226 12.27 -32.20 -18.53
C ARG A 226 12.60 -30.71 -18.44
N TYR A 227 11.73 -29.94 -17.77
CA TYR A 227 11.91 -28.52 -17.53
C TYR A 227 11.59 -28.18 -16.08
N VAL A 228 12.40 -27.30 -15.51
CA VAL A 228 12.19 -26.71 -14.19
C VAL A 228 12.19 -25.19 -14.37
N LEU A 229 11.12 -24.57 -13.89
CA LEU A 229 10.95 -23.11 -13.93
C LEU A 229 10.78 -22.62 -12.49
N SER A 230 11.64 -21.69 -12.07
CA SER A 230 11.50 -21.02 -10.77
C SER A 230 11.46 -19.52 -10.97
N TYR A 231 10.53 -18.85 -10.28
CA TYR A 231 10.37 -17.39 -10.34
C TYR A 231 9.83 -16.85 -9.01
N SER A 232 9.88 -15.53 -8.85
CA SER A 232 9.16 -14.83 -7.79
C SER A 232 8.34 -13.69 -8.38
N ASN A 233 7.12 -13.52 -7.88
CA ASN A 233 6.23 -12.44 -8.28
C ASN A 233 5.26 -12.11 -7.12
N ALA A 234 4.80 -10.86 -7.04
CA ALA A 234 3.76 -10.48 -6.08
C ALA A 234 2.43 -11.23 -6.34
N GLU A 235 2.14 -11.54 -7.61
CA GLU A 235 0.98 -12.33 -8.01
C GLU A 235 1.45 -13.72 -8.47
N PRO A 236 1.02 -14.82 -7.83
CA PRO A 236 1.56 -16.15 -8.13
C PRO A 236 1.26 -16.59 -9.56
N GLN A 237 0.12 -16.21 -10.14
CA GLN A 237 -0.29 -16.54 -11.51
C GLN A 237 0.34 -15.65 -12.59
N ALA A 238 1.11 -14.63 -12.22
CA ALA A 238 1.86 -13.80 -13.17
C ALA A 238 3.14 -14.55 -13.60
N LEU A 239 2.94 -15.48 -14.55
CA LEU A 239 4.01 -16.35 -15.03
C LEU A 239 5.03 -15.56 -15.84
N PRO A 240 6.34 -15.88 -15.74
CA PRO A 240 7.35 -15.25 -16.58
C PRO A 240 7.16 -15.64 -18.06
N PRO A 241 7.57 -14.79 -19.02
CA PRO A 241 7.35 -15.00 -20.45
C PRO A 241 7.83 -16.37 -20.96
N ILE A 242 8.94 -16.89 -20.40
CA ILE A 242 9.47 -18.20 -20.78
C ILE A 242 8.51 -19.36 -20.46
N ALA A 243 7.62 -19.20 -19.48
CA ALA A 243 6.63 -20.22 -19.12
C ALA A 243 5.70 -20.56 -20.30
N GLY A 244 5.34 -19.56 -21.11
CA GLY A 244 4.51 -19.74 -22.30
C GLY A 244 5.10 -20.75 -23.29
N ASN A 245 6.40 -20.73 -23.49
CA ASN A 245 7.09 -21.66 -24.40
C ASN A 245 7.06 -23.10 -23.88
N VAL A 246 7.27 -23.28 -22.58
CA VAL A 246 7.25 -24.62 -21.96
C VAL A 246 5.84 -25.17 -21.89
N ILE A 247 4.87 -24.35 -21.46
CA ILE A 247 3.45 -24.74 -21.40
C ILE A 247 2.89 -25.00 -22.79
N GLY A 248 3.31 -24.25 -23.82
CA GLY A 248 2.92 -24.41 -25.22
C GLY A 248 3.61 -25.59 -25.93
N ASN A 249 4.53 -26.30 -25.26
CA ASN A 249 5.16 -27.47 -25.86
C ASN A 249 4.23 -28.70 -25.81
N GLY A 250 3.84 -29.21 -26.97
CA GLY A 250 2.93 -30.38 -27.10
C GLY A 250 3.50 -31.70 -26.55
N GLN A 251 4.79 -31.77 -26.29
CA GLN A 251 5.42 -32.95 -25.69
C GLN A 251 5.21 -33.05 -24.17
N MET A 252 4.88 -31.91 -23.51
CA MET A 252 4.58 -31.90 -22.09
C MET A 252 3.20 -32.48 -21.84
N LYS A 253 3.10 -33.44 -20.90
CA LYS A 253 1.86 -34.10 -20.52
C LYS A 253 1.43 -33.79 -19.10
N ASP A 254 2.41 -33.63 -18.23
CA ASP A 254 2.22 -33.47 -16.80
C ASP A 254 3.02 -32.29 -16.28
N PHE A 255 2.56 -31.74 -15.16
CA PHE A 255 3.32 -30.73 -14.40
C PHE A 255 3.06 -30.86 -12.90
N SER A 256 3.99 -30.38 -12.11
CA SER A 256 3.80 -30.13 -10.68
C SER A 256 4.21 -28.70 -10.36
N VAL A 257 3.61 -28.14 -9.33
CA VAL A 257 3.87 -26.77 -8.86
C VAL A 257 3.92 -26.75 -7.35
N GLY A 258 4.85 -25.94 -6.83
CA GLY A 258 4.89 -25.54 -5.43
C GLY A 258 5.04 -24.03 -5.35
N ALA A 259 4.27 -23.41 -4.48
CA ALA A 259 4.26 -21.97 -4.27
C ALA A 259 4.27 -21.64 -2.78
N CYS A 260 4.89 -20.53 -2.41
CA CYS A 260 4.84 -19.98 -1.07
C CYS A 260 5.03 -18.49 -1.05
N TYR A 261 4.37 -17.85 -0.13
CA TYR A 261 4.51 -16.42 0.12
C TYR A 261 5.61 -16.14 1.13
N ALA A 262 6.49 -15.19 0.86
CA ALA A 262 7.47 -14.70 1.82
C ALA A 262 7.82 -13.23 1.57
N ARG A 263 8.26 -12.57 2.62
CA ARG A 263 8.93 -11.26 2.57
C ARG A 263 10.43 -11.47 2.70
N THR A 264 11.19 -10.79 1.88
CA THR A 264 12.64 -10.84 1.88
C THR A 264 13.20 -9.44 1.72
N GLU A 265 14.49 -9.23 1.94
CA GLU A 265 15.14 -7.94 1.67
C GLU A 265 14.93 -7.46 0.22
N LYS A 266 14.87 -8.41 -0.74
CA LYS A 266 14.63 -8.08 -2.17
C LYS A 266 13.15 -7.86 -2.51
N ASN A 267 12.25 -8.39 -1.70
CA ASN A 267 10.81 -8.28 -1.88
C ASN A 267 10.17 -7.87 -0.54
N PRO A 268 10.40 -6.65 -0.06
CA PRO A 268 9.89 -6.20 1.23
C PRO A 268 8.36 -6.12 1.24
N ASN A 269 7.75 -5.87 0.09
CA ASN A 269 6.31 -5.87 -0.16
C ASN A 269 5.69 -7.27 -0.26
N GLY A 270 6.50 -8.33 -0.15
CA GLY A 270 6.06 -9.72 -0.27
C GLY A 270 6.01 -10.22 -1.71
N ALA A 271 6.37 -11.50 -1.88
CA ALA A 271 6.26 -12.20 -3.15
C ALA A 271 5.98 -13.68 -2.94
N TYR A 272 5.38 -14.30 -3.95
CA TYR A 272 5.31 -15.75 -4.09
C TYR A 272 6.60 -16.25 -4.75
N PHE A 273 7.20 -17.24 -4.13
CA PHE A 273 8.30 -18.02 -4.69
C PHE A 273 7.71 -19.31 -5.24
N VAL A 274 7.85 -19.48 -6.55
CA VAL A 274 7.18 -20.57 -7.28
C VAL A 274 8.23 -21.44 -7.95
N THR A 275 8.04 -22.76 -7.88
CA THR A 275 8.75 -23.72 -8.71
C THR A 275 7.74 -24.61 -9.42
N MET A 276 7.90 -24.70 -10.73
CA MET A 276 7.11 -25.56 -11.61
C MET A 276 8.04 -26.59 -12.25
N MET A 277 7.58 -27.81 -12.36
CA MET A 277 8.30 -28.90 -13.03
C MET A 277 7.39 -29.50 -14.10
N PHE A 278 7.92 -29.74 -15.29
CA PHE A 278 7.18 -30.27 -16.43
C PHE A 278 7.80 -31.60 -16.88
N TYR A 279 6.93 -32.55 -17.25
CA TYR A 279 7.30 -33.94 -17.57
C TYR A 279 6.79 -34.37 -18.95
#